data_ecb4a349008706c076cb75d1c4822443
#
_entry.id   ecb4a349008706c076cb75d1c4822443
#
_cell.length_a   1.000
_cell.length_b   1.000
_cell.length_c   1.000
_cell.angle_alpha   90.00
_cell.angle_beta   90.00
_cell.angle_gamma   90.00
#
_symmetry.space_group_name_H-M   'P 1'
#
loop_
_entity.id
_entity.type
_entity.pdbx_description
1 polymer ?
#
loop_
_entity_poly.entity_id
_entity_poly.type
_entity_poly.pdbx_seq_one_letter_code
_entity_poly.pdbx_strand_id
1 'polypeptide(L)'
;MKVVLDGLTKRFPNRNKKIKTEVVAVDNFCFEIPDGTLVGLLGPSGCGKSTTLNLISGLEKPTEGRVFFGDTDVTEMAPEDRGVGLVFQNYALYPHLTVQQNIMFPLQNFRGEKKLTKEVMLARSLEAAKLVQIDGLMERKPNELSGGQQQRVAIARALVKEPKVLLLDEPLSNLDARLRLQTREEIRRIQRETKVTTIFVTHDQEEAMSISDLIVVMKDGKVHQIGKPQEVYDNPVNLFVAKFLGTPPINVFKGRVKNHMIYIGDNAILKAEKADDGDVYVGIRPEGFIPDENGELEVNLKGLEVMGRDTTIVSDHESCENVEIRSIVSAETKIDTGAGTVRFKVKPAKTYIFDAGTEDRIYY
;
A
#
# COMPACT_ATOMS: atom_id res chain seq x y z
N MET A 1 10.31 8.59 -15.95
CA MET A 1 10.43 10.02 -15.51
C MET A 1 10.44 10.04 -13.98
N LYS A 2 11.51 10.53 -13.35
CA LYS A 2 11.58 10.72 -11.90
C LYS A 2 10.53 11.75 -11.43
N VAL A 3 9.90 11.54 -10.26
CA VAL A 3 8.96 12.48 -9.65
C VAL A 3 9.48 12.89 -8.28
N VAL A 4 9.57 14.20 -8.01
CA VAL A 4 10.03 14.71 -6.72
C VAL A 4 8.89 15.48 -6.06
N LEU A 5 8.58 15.10 -4.84
CA LEU A 5 7.68 15.80 -3.94
C LEU A 5 8.57 16.52 -2.90
N ASP A 6 8.49 17.83 -2.85
CA ASP A 6 9.33 18.66 -1.99
C ASP A 6 8.47 19.48 -1.03
N GLY A 7 8.41 19.03 0.23
CA GLY A 7 7.63 19.68 1.28
C GLY A 7 6.14 19.77 1.00
N LEU A 8 5.58 18.81 0.25
CA LEU A 8 4.21 18.88 -0.26
C LEU A 8 3.20 18.87 0.87
N THR A 9 2.43 19.94 1.00
CA THR A 9 1.43 20.13 2.05
C THR A 9 0.10 20.54 1.45
N LYS A 10 -0.99 19.96 1.93
CA LYS A 10 -2.35 20.34 1.57
C LYS A 10 -3.22 20.51 2.79
N ARG A 11 -3.79 21.71 2.92
CA ARG A 11 -4.80 22.03 3.93
C ARG A 11 -6.13 22.32 3.26
N PHE A 12 -7.18 21.81 3.85
CA PHE A 12 -8.56 22.10 3.44
C PHE A 12 -9.29 22.84 4.55
N PRO A 13 -10.18 23.77 4.24
CA PRO A 13 -11.05 24.38 5.24
C PRO A 13 -11.91 23.30 5.88
N ASN A 14 -12.15 23.40 7.19
CA ASN A 14 -13.01 22.45 7.88
C ASN A 14 -14.43 22.49 7.30
N ARG A 15 -15.01 21.31 7.03
CA ARG A 15 -16.38 21.19 6.53
C ARG A 15 -17.42 21.80 7.49
N ASN A 16 -17.15 21.75 8.80
CA ASN A 16 -17.96 22.45 9.79
C ASN A 16 -17.51 23.91 9.86
N LYS A 17 -18.24 24.80 9.20
CA LYS A 17 -17.96 26.25 9.14
C LYS A 17 -17.87 26.95 10.51
N LYS A 18 -18.34 26.31 11.59
CA LYS A 18 -18.21 26.82 12.98
C LYS A 18 -16.81 26.56 13.56
N ILE A 19 -16.06 25.62 12.97
CA ILE A 19 -14.71 25.26 13.40
C ILE A 19 -13.73 25.96 12.44
N LYS A 20 -12.99 26.93 12.95
CA LYS A 20 -12.03 27.71 12.15
C LYS A 20 -10.71 26.99 11.86
N THR A 21 -10.52 25.76 12.34
CA THR A 21 -9.29 24.97 12.10
C THR A 21 -9.35 24.31 10.72
N GLU A 22 -8.22 24.34 10.03
CA GLU A 22 -8.03 23.61 8.78
C GLU A 22 -7.78 22.14 9.04
N VAL A 23 -8.11 21.30 8.05
CA VAL A 23 -7.78 19.86 8.04
C VAL A 23 -6.54 19.69 7.18
N VAL A 24 -5.45 19.22 7.78
CA VAL A 24 -4.21 18.89 7.06
C VAL A 24 -4.37 17.51 6.44
N ALA A 25 -4.55 17.46 5.13
CA ALA A 25 -4.72 16.21 4.41
C ALA A 25 -3.38 15.57 3.98
N VAL A 26 -2.37 16.40 3.73
CA VAL A 26 -0.98 16.00 3.46
C VAL A 26 -0.09 17.00 4.19
N ASP A 27 0.89 16.51 4.94
CA ASP A 27 1.76 17.31 5.80
C ASP A 27 3.23 17.06 5.47
N ASN A 28 3.88 18.05 4.87
CA ASN A 28 5.32 18.08 4.57
C ASN A 28 5.85 16.78 3.90
N PHE A 29 5.16 16.30 2.86
CA PHE A 29 5.56 15.09 2.19
C PHE A 29 6.76 15.34 1.27
N CYS A 30 7.92 14.76 1.64
CA CYS A 30 9.15 14.79 0.85
C CYS A 30 9.47 13.37 0.37
N PHE A 31 9.58 13.19 -0.95
CA PHE A 31 9.96 11.90 -1.54
C PHE A 31 10.42 12.05 -2.99
N GLU A 32 11.53 11.40 -3.33
CA GLU A 32 11.98 11.24 -4.70
C GLU A 32 11.59 9.84 -5.21
N ILE A 33 10.63 9.78 -6.14
CA ILE A 33 10.18 8.56 -6.81
C ILE A 33 11.11 8.30 -7.99
N PRO A 34 11.88 7.20 -8.01
CA PRO A 34 12.82 6.90 -9.08
C PRO A 34 12.11 6.68 -10.42
N ASP A 35 12.82 6.95 -11.51
CA ASP A 35 12.31 6.70 -12.87
C ASP A 35 11.97 5.22 -13.09
N GLY A 36 10.84 4.97 -13.73
CA GLY A 36 10.41 3.62 -14.09
C GLY A 36 10.05 2.71 -12.92
N THR A 37 9.81 3.25 -11.71
CA THR A 37 9.39 2.47 -10.55
C THR A 37 7.86 2.41 -10.41
N LEU A 38 7.37 1.37 -9.76
CA LEU A 38 6.00 1.22 -9.30
C LEU A 38 5.94 1.48 -7.79
N VAL A 39 5.30 2.58 -7.41
CA VAL A 39 5.17 3.00 -6.00
C VAL A 39 3.75 2.84 -5.51
N GLY A 40 3.56 2.13 -4.41
CA GLY A 40 2.28 2.01 -3.71
C GLY A 40 2.16 3.02 -2.56
N LEU A 41 1.15 3.91 -2.60
CA LEU A 41 0.76 4.73 -1.45
C LEU A 41 -0.24 3.94 -0.62
N LEU A 42 0.14 3.60 0.59
CA LEU A 42 -0.58 2.67 1.47
C LEU A 42 -0.91 3.33 2.81
N GLY A 43 -2.09 3.07 3.35
CA GLY A 43 -2.51 3.61 4.64
C GLY A 43 -4.01 3.52 4.86
N PRO A 44 -4.51 3.82 6.07
CA PRO A 44 -5.93 3.83 6.40
C PRO A 44 -6.74 4.77 5.51
N SER A 45 -8.06 4.58 5.47
CA SER A 45 -8.96 5.52 4.78
C SER A 45 -8.83 6.92 5.38
N GLY A 46 -8.77 7.93 4.51
CA GLY A 46 -8.65 9.33 4.94
C GLY A 46 -7.24 9.82 5.30
N CYS A 47 -6.18 8.98 5.17
CA CYS A 47 -4.81 9.37 5.52
C CYS A 47 -4.10 10.27 4.48
N GLY A 48 -4.78 10.71 3.39
CA GLY A 48 -4.20 11.66 2.43
C GLY A 48 -3.74 11.06 1.09
N LYS A 49 -3.86 9.76 0.84
CA LYS A 49 -3.38 9.07 -0.38
C LYS A 49 -3.93 9.66 -1.69
N SER A 50 -5.26 9.68 -1.84
CA SER A 50 -5.91 10.24 -3.06
C SER A 50 -5.67 11.75 -3.16
N THR A 51 -5.54 12.45 -2.04
CA THR A 51 -5.14 13.88 -2.05
C THR A 51 -3.72 14.03 -2.62
N THR A 52 -2.76 13.22 -2.19
CA THR A 52 -1.40 13.20 -2.74
C THR A 52 -1.41 12.92 -4.24
N LEU A 53 -2.20 11.95 -4.68
CA LEU A 53 -2.35 11.62 -6.10
C LEU A 53 -2.93 12.80 -6.89
N ASN A 54 -3.93 13.50 -6.34
CA ASN A 54 -4.52 14.69 -6.95
C ASN A 54 -3.53 15.87 -7.02
N LEU A 55 -2.66 16.03 -6.02
CA LEU A 55 -1.58 17.03 -6.05
C LEU A 55 -0.57 16.73 -7.16
N ILE A 56 -0.16 15.47 -7.32
CA ILE A 56 0.77 15.04 -8.37
C ILE A 56 0.14 15.23 -9.76
N SER A 57 -1.13 14.87 -9.91
CA SER A 57 -1.85 15.05 -11.19
C SER A 57 -2.15 16.50 -11.56
N GLY A 58 -2.15 17.41 -10.58
CA GLY A 58 -2.53 18.81 -10.75
C GLY A 58 -4.03 19.09 -10.65
N LEU A 59 -4.84 18.10 -10.29
CA LEU A 59 -6.27 18.26 -9.99
C LEU A 59 -6.50 19.08 -8.73
N GLU A 60 -5.52 19.04 -7.80
CA GLU A 60 -5.48 19.88 -6.62
C GLU A 60 -4.15 20.65 -6.60
N LYS A 61 -4.20 21.90 -6.14
CA LYS A 61 -3.00 22.70 -5.90
C LYS A 61 -2.51 22.49 -4.47
N PRO A 62 -1.21 22.36 -4.24
CA PRO A 62 -0.66 22.31 -2.88
C PRO A 62 -0.89 23.65 -2.17
N THR A 63 -0.96 23.61 -0.84
CA THR A 63 -0.93 24.80 0.01
C THR A 63 0.51 25.27 0.18
N GLU A 64 1.46 24.34 0.28
CA GLU A 64 2.90 24.55 0.40
C GLU A 64 3.64 23.44 -0.34
N GLY A 65 4.91 23.68 -0.67
CA GLY A 65 5.77 22.71 -1.34
C GLY A 65 5.59 22.66 -2.85
N ARG A 66 6.33 21.75 -3.50
CA ARG A 66 6.43 21.69 -4.96
C ARG A 66 6.41 20.26 -5.48
N VAL A 67 6.02 20.10 -6.74
CA VAL A 67 6.07 18.86 -7.50
C VAL A 67 6.95 19.03 -8.72
N PHE A 68 7.92 18.14 -8.90
CA PHE A 68 8.79 18.14 -10.07
C PHE A 68 8.67 16.85 -10.86
N PHE A 69 8.70 16.98 -12.19
CA PHE A 69 8.85 15.85 -13.12
C PHE A 69 10.20 15.98 -13.83
N GLY A 70 11.15 15.11 -13.46
CA GLY A 70 12.56 15.33 -13.76
C GLY A 70 13.03 16.61 -13.08
N ASP A 71 13.52 17.56 -13.87
CA ASP A 71 13.97 18.88 -13.40
C ASP A 71 12.92 19.98 -13.64
N THR A 72 11.75 19.64 -14.14
CA THR A 72 10.68 20.60 -14.45
C THR A 72 9.75 20.75 -13.26
N ASP A 73 9.62 21.96 -12.72
CA ASP A 73 8.58 22.29 -11.74
C ASP A 73 7.21 22.30 -12.44
N VAL A 74 6.32 21.39 -12.01
CA VAL A 74 4.97 21.24 -12.57
C VAL A 74 3.89 21.72 -11.60
N THR A 75 4.26 22.35 -10.49
CA THR A 75 3.35 22.70 -9.38
C THR A 75 2.16 23.53 -9.86
N GLU A 76 2.40 24.57 -10.65
CA GLU A 76 1.37 25.46 -11.20
C GLU A 76 0.86 25.03 -12.59
N MET A 77 1.44 23.98 -13.17
CA MET A 77 1.06 23.48 -14.50
C MET A 77 -0.33 22.84 -14.46
N ALA A 78 -1.15 23.13 -15.46
CA ALA A 78 -2.48 22.51 -15.59
C ALA A 78 -2.38 20.98 -15.77
N PRO A 79 -3.35 20.19 -15.28
CA PRO A 79 -3.31 18.73 -15.33
C PRO A 79 -3.08 18.17 -16.75
N GLU A 80 -3.73 18.74 -17.76
CA GLU A 80 -3.62 18.33 -19.16
C GLU A 80 -2.23 18.50 -19.76
N ASP A 81 -1.42 19.42 -19.20
CA ASP A 81 -0.07 19.76 -19.70
C ASP A 81 1.03 19.01 -18.93
N ARG A 82 0.74 18.42 -17.77
CA ARG A 82 1.73 17.68 -16.96
C ARG A 82 2.23 16.40 -17.63
N GLY A 83 1.50 15.87 -18.63
CA GLY A 83 1.83 14.60 -19.28
C GLY A 83 1.59 13.40 -18.37
N VAL A 84 0.54 13.44 -17.58
CA VAL A 84 0.11 12.39 -16.66
C VAL A 84 -1.02 11.56 -17.28
N GLY A 85 -0.98 10.24 -17.09
CA GLY A 85 -2.12 9.35 -17.27
C GLY A 85 -2.77 9.10 -15.91
N LEU A 86 -4.09 9.32 -15.78
CA LEU A 86 -4.82 9.10 -14.54
C LEU A 86 -5.95 8.11 -14.75
N VAL A 87 -6.02 7.10 -13.88
CA VAL A 87 -7.12 6.14 -13.78
C VAL A 87 -7.82 6.35 -12.45
N PHE A 88 -9.10 6.69 -12.50
CA PHE A 88 -9.95 6.88 -11.33
C PHE A 88 -10.49 5.55 -10.79
N GLN A 89 -10.87 5.52 -9.54
CA GLN A 89 -11.43 4.35 -8.85
C GLN A 89 -12.66 3.76 -9.56
N ASN A 90 -13.51 4.59 -10.14
CA ASN A 90 -14.70 4.18 -10.90
C ASN A 90 -14.44 4.04 -12.41
N TYR A 91 -13.15 3.98 -12.81
CA TYR A 91 -12.68 3.92 -14.20
C TYR A 91 -13.07 5.11 -15.08
N ALA A 92 -14.10 5.86 -14.74
CA ALA A 92 -14.62 7.04 -15.45
C ALA A 92 -14.76 6.84 -16.98
N LEU A 93 -15.21 5.67 -17.42
CA LEU A 93 -15.46 5.39 -18.83
C LEU A 93 -16.69 6.14 -19.32
N TYR A 94 -16.65 6.58 -20.57
CA TYR A 94 -17.81 7.19 -21.23
C TYR A 94 -18.79 6.07 -21.66
N PRO A 95 -19.97 5.93 -21.05
CA PRO A 95 -20.82 4.74 -21.23
C PRO A 95 -21.46 4.66 -22.63
N HIS A 96 -21.58 5.78 -23.31
CA HIS A 96 -22.13 5.88 -24.68
C HIS A 96 -21.11 5.62 -25.79
N LEU A 97 -19.82 5.63 -25.47
CA LEU A 97 -18.71 5.38 -26.40
C LEU A 97 -18.29 3.91 -26.37
N THR A 98 -17.83 3.40 -27.52
CA THR A 98 -17.20 2.08 -27.58
C THR A 98 -15.84 2.07 -26.88
N VAL A 99 -15.22 0.89 -26.69
CA VAL A 99 -13.85 0.74 -26.19
C VAL A 99 -12.87 1.55 -27.03
N GLN A 100 -12.92 1.40 -28.34
CA GLN A 100 -12.07 2.15 -29.28
C GLN A 100 -12.22 3.66 -29.09
N GLN A 101 -13.47 4.14 -29.03
CA GLN A 101 -13.75 5.56 -28.85
C GLN A 101 -13.30 6.09 -27.50
N ASN A 102 -13.47 5.30 -26.42
CA ASN A 102 -12.95 5.64 -25.08
C ASN A 102 -11.44 5.81 -25.08
N ILE A 103 -10.69 4.85 -25.69
CA ILE A 103 -9.24 4.90 -25.74
C ILE A 103 -8.78 6.06 -26.64
N MET A 104 -9.45 6.30 -27.76
CA MET A 104 -9.09 7.33 -28.73
C MET A 104 -9.41 8.76 -28.24
N PHE A 105 -10.37 8.93 -27.32
CA PHE A 105 -10.86 10.23 -26.86
C PHE A 105 -9.77 11.21 -26.42
N PRO A 106 -8.76 10.84 -25.62
CA PRO A 106 -7.69 11.75 -25.22
C PRO A 106 -6.86 12.28 -26.40
N LEU A 107 -6.74 11.51 -27.49
CA LEU A 107 -5.99 11.90 -28.68
C LEU A 107 -6.72 12.97 -29.51
N GLN A 108 -8.06 13.01 -29.43
CA GLN A 108 -8.89 14.01 -30.14
C GLN A 108 -8.68 15.43 -29.60
N ASN A 109 -8.15 15.56 -28.37
CA ASN A 109 -7.90 16.85 -27.74
C ASN A 109 -6.57 17.50 -28.15
N PHE A 110 -5.74 16.83 -28.96
CA PHE A 110 -4.53 17.43 -29.50
C PHE A 110 -4.88 18.52 -30.54
N ARG A 111 -4.26 19.70 -30.40
CA ARG A 111 -4.52 20.88 -31.23
C ARG A 111 -3.25 21.37 -31.91
N GLY A 112 -3.40 22.20 -32.94
CA GLY A 112 -2.29 22.81 -33.68
C GLY A 112 -1.41 21.73 -34.33
N GLU A 113 -0.10 21.90 -34.23
CA GLU A 113 0.92 20.99 -34.80
C GLU A 113 0.86 19.55 -34.20
N LYS A 114 0.29 19.39 -33.00
CA LYS A 114 0.12 18.08 -32.35
C LYS A 114 -1.14 17.34 -32.81
N LYS A 115 -1.99 17.93 -33.65
CA LYS A 115 -3.22 17.30 -34.12
C LYS A 115 -2.92 16.05 -34.94
N LEU A 116 -3.53 14.92 -34.50
CA LEU A 116 -3.33 13.63 -35.17
C LEU A 116 -4.40 13.38 -36.22
N THR A 117 -4.04 12.63 -37.29
CA THR A 117 -5.03 12.12 -38.23
C THR A 117 -5.82 10.99 -37.62
N LYS A 118 -7.00 10.68 -38.21
CA LYS A 118 -7.86 9.61 -37.72
C LYS A 118 -7.16 8.24 -37.78
N GLU A 119 -6.37 8.01 -38.83
CA GLU A 119 -5.61 6.77 -39.03
C GLU A 119 -4.56 6.59 -37.91
N VAL A 120 -3.83 7.64 -37.56
CA VAL A 120 -2.84 7.62 -36.46
C VAL A 120 -3.51 7.40 -35.11
N MET A 121 -4.66 8.05 -34.86
CA MET A 121 -5.42 7.84 -33.61
C MET A 121 -5.93 6.39 -33.50
N LEU A 122 -6.42 5.81 -34.59
CA LEU A 122 -6.85 4.41 -34.66
C LEU A 122 -5.70 3.43 -34.39
N ALA A 123 -4.55 3.64 -35.03
CA ALA A 123 -3.36 2.81 -34.85
C ALA A 123 -2.89 2.85 -33.38
N ARG A 124 -2.73 4.05 -32.78
CA ARG A 124 -2.32 4.20 -31.38
C ARG A 124 -3.34 3.59 -30.42
N SER A 125 -4.64 3.74 -30.69
CA SER A 125 -5.68 3.14 -29.82
C SER A 125 -5.64 1.61 -29.87
N LEU A 126 -5.35 1.02 -31.03
CA LEU A 126 -5.19 -0.42 -31.18
C LEU A 126 -3.92 -0.94 -30.47
N GLU A 127 -2.81 -0.22 -30.57
CA GLU A 127 -1.57 -0.56 -29.84
C GLU A 127 -1.80 -0.53 -28.32
N ALA A 128 -2.43 0.52 -27.80
CA ALA A 128 -2.79 0.61 -26.40
C ALA A 128 -3.74 -0.52 -25.97
N ALA A 129 -4.71 -0.90 -26.82
CA ALA A 129 -5.62 -2.01 -26.55
C ALA A 129 -4.89 -3.37 -26.53
N LYS A 130 -3.94 -3.60 -27.44
CA LYS A 130 -3.09 -4.81 -27.45
C LYS A 130 -2.24 -4.91 -26.21
N LEU A 131 -1.64 -3.80 -25.76
CA LEU A 131 -0.82 -3.77 -24.55
C LEU A 131 -1.57 -4.28 -23.33
N VAL A 132 -2.87 -3.96 -23.22
CA VAL A 132 -3.73 -4.39 -22.12
C VAL A 132 -4.63 -5.58 -22.48
N GLN A 133 -4.41 -6.23 -23.63
CA GLN A 133 -5.10 -7.46 -24.09
C GLN A 133 -6.63 -7.31 -24.21
N ILE A 134 -7.10 -6.23 -24.81
CA ILE A 134 -8.53 -5.97 -25.07
C ILE A 134 -8.82 -5.61 -26.54
N ASP A 135 -7.88 -5.84 -27.44
CA ASP A 135 -8.00 -5.53 -28.86
C ASP A 135 -9.18 -6.26 -29.55
N GLY A 136 -9.59 -7.42 -29.03
CA GLY A 136 -10.80 -8.12 -29.48
C GLY A 136 -12.12 -7.51 -29.00
N LEU A 137 -12.10 -6.43 -28.18
CA LEU A 137 -13.28 -5.82 -27.55
C LEU A 137 -13.57 -4.41 -28.05
N MET A 138 -12.88 -3.93 -29.09
CA MET A 138 -12.87 -2.53 -29.51
C MET A 138 -14.25 -1.94 -29.85
N GLU A 139 -15.17 -2.76 -30.36
CA GLU A 139 -16.51 -2.34 -30.76
C GLU A 139 -17.54 -2.41 -29.61
N ARG A 140 -17.18 -3.02 -28.47
CA ARG A 140 -18.07 -3.13 -27.31
C ARG A 140 -18.19 -1.81 -26.55
N LYS A 141 -19.30 -1.67 -25.81
CA LYS A 141 -19.52 -0.56 -24.88
C LYS A 141 -19.18 -0.98 -23.44
N PRO A 142 -18.89 -0.03 -22.53
CA PRO A 142 -18.52 -0.33 -21.15
C PRO A 142 -19.49 -1.25 -20.40
N ASN A 143 -20.81 -1.13 -20.62
CA ASN A 143 -21.81 -1.97 -20.00
C ASN A 143 -21.81 -3.44 -20.48
N GLU A 144 -21.09 -3.75 -21.54
CA GLU A 144 -20.91 -5.11 -22.08
C GLU A 144 -19.62 -5.77 -21.59
N LEU A 145 -18.90 -5.11 -20.68
CA LEU A 145 -17.58 -5.52 -20.19
C LEU A 145 -17.62 -5.90 -18.71
N SER A 146 -16.81 -6.89 -18.33
CA SER A 146 -16.54 -7.16 -16.91
C SER A 146 -15.76 -6.01 -16.27
N GLY A 147 -15.76 -5.91 -14.91
CA GLY A 147 -15.01 -4.88 -14.18
C GLY A 147 -13.54 -4.82 -14.55
N GLY A 148 -12.86 -5.97 -14.66
CA GLY A 148 -11.45 -6.02 -15.08
C GLY A 148 -11.24 -5.59 -16.53
N GLN A 149 -12.18 -5.88 -17.44
CA GLN A 149 -12.11 -5.36 -18.80
C GLN A 149 -12.32 -3.84 -18.85
N GLN A 150 -13.27 -3.30 -18.07
CA GLN A 150 -13.44 -1.85 -17.94
C GLN A 150 -12.19 -1.16 -17.42
N GLN A 151 -11.54 -1.74 -16.42
CA GLN A 151 -10.28 -1.24 -15.88
C GLN A 151 -9.17 -1.23 -16.94
N ARG A 152 -9.01 -2.31 -17.71
CA ARG A 152 -8.05 -2.37 -18.83
C ARG A 152 -8.31 -1.28 -19.86
N VAL A 153 -9.58 -1.00 -20.18
CA VAL A 153 -9.95 0.13 -21.07
C VAL A 153 -9.50 1.46 -20.47
N ALA A 154 -9.71 1.68 -19.16
CA ALA A 154 -9.27 2.90 -18.50
C ALA A 154 -7.74 3.06 -18.48
N ILE A 155 -7.00 1.97 -18.25
CA ILE A 155 -5.54 1.95 -18.33
C ILE A 155 -5.07 2.24 -19.77
N ALA A 156 -5.64 1.59 -20.80
CA ALA A 156 -5.32 1.85 -22.19
C ALA A 156 -5.58 3.32 -22.56
N ARG A 157 -6.72 3.89 -22.12
CA ARG A 157 -7.05 5.30 -22.31
C ARG A 157 -6.03 6.24 -21.66
N ALA A 158 -5.53 5.88 -20.47
CA ALA A 158 -4.49 6.66 -19.79
C ALA A 158 -3.13 6.57 -20.52
N LEU A 159 -2.79 5.39 -21.06
CA LEU A 159 -1.51 5.12 -21.70
C LEU A 159 -1.43 5.61 -23.16
N VAL A 160 -2.55 5.79 -23.88
CA VAL A 160 -2.58 6.10 -25.31
C VAL A 160 -1.88 7.42 -25.66
N LYS A 161 -1.73 8.33 -24.69
CA LYS A 161 -0.98 9.60 -24.82
C LYS A 161 0.51 9.43 -24.51
N GLU A 162 0.98 8.22 -24.20
CA GLU A 162 2.36 7.95 -23.78
C GLU A 162 2.78 8.84 -22.59
N PRO A 163 2.08 8.73 -21.43
CA PRO A 163 2.32 9.61 -20.31
C PRO A 163 3.72 9.40 -19.71
N LYS A 164 4.27 10.45 -19.12
CA LYS A 164 5.52 10.39 -18.33
C LYS A 164 5.34 9.69 -17.00
N VAL A 165 4.15 9.84 -16.40
CA VAL A 165 3.76 9.29 -15.11
C VAL A 165 2.35 8.72 -15.22
N LEU A 166 2.14 7.51 -14.69
CA LEU A 166 0.83 6.86 -14.59
C LEU A 166 0.37 6.87 -13.13
N LEU A 167 -0.83 7.38 -12.90
CA LEU A 167 -1.46 7.46 -11.59
C LEU A 167 -2.71 6.58 -11.57
N LEU A 168 -2.83 5.73 -10.54
CA LEU A 168 -3.94 4.78 -10.38
C LEU A 168 -4.58 4.99 -9.01
N ASP A 169 -5.81 5.47 -8.96
CA ASP A 169 -6.54 5.68 -7.71
C ASP A 169 -7.39 4.46 -7.39
N GLU A 170 -6.99 3.67 -6.40
CA GLU A 170 -7.63 2.43 -5.94
C GLU A 170 -8.05 1.49 -7.10
N PRO A 171 -7.12 1.11 -8.00
CA PRO A 171 -7.47 0.45 -9.25
C PRO A 171 -8.13 -0.93 -9.06
N LEU A 172 -8.01 -1.55 -7.90
CA LEU A 172 -8.43 -2.93 -7.65
C LEU A 172 -9.64 -3.05 -6.71
N SER A 173 -10.12 -1.93 -6.14
CA SER A 173 -11.14 -1.92 -5.09
C SER A 173 -12.50 -2.49 -5.52
N ASN A 174 -12.86 -2.36 -6.79
CA ASN A 174 -14.18 -2.75 -7.34
C ASN A 174 -14.18 -4.16 -7.97
N LEU A 175 -13.16 -4.99 -7.69
CA LEU A 175 -12.98 -6.31 -8.28
C LEU A 175 -13.17 -7.42 -7.25
N ASP A 176 -13.70 -8.56 -7.69
CA ASP A 176 -13.69 -9.78 -6.89
C ASP A 176 -12.26 -10.30 -6.67
N ALA A 177 -12.07 -11.19 -5.69
CA ALA A 177 -10.74 -11.64 -5.25
C ALA A 177 -9.91 -12.29 -6.39
N ARG A 178 -10.55 -13.09 -7.27
CA ARG A 178 -9.86 -13.76 -8.38
C ARG A 178 -9.42 -12.74 -9.44
N LEU A 179 -10.33 -11.86 -9.80
CA LEU A 179 -10.06 -10.83 -10.80
C LEU A 179 -9.02 -9.81 -10.30
N ARG A 180 -9.04 -9.52 -8.99
CA ARG A 180 -8.06 -8.67 -8.33
C ARG A 180 -6.63 -9.20 -8.48
N LEU A 181 -6.42 -10.51 -8.25
CA LEU A 181 -5.12 -11.16 -8.46
C LEU A 181 -4.63 -11.02 -9.89
N GLN A 182 -5.48 -11.35 -10.88
CA GLN A 182 -5.12 -11.25 -12.29
C GLN A 182 -4.79 -9.81 -12.70
N THR A 183 -5.57 -8.85 -12.21
CA THR A 183 -5.36 -7.44 -12.56
C THR A 183 -4.11 -6.87 -11.90
N ARG A 184 -3.76 -7.33 -10.69
CA ARG A 184 -2.51 -7.02 -10.01
C ARG A 184 -1.28 -7.38 -10.87
N GLU A 185 -1.24 -8.63 -11.35
CA GLU A 185 -0.19 -9.12 -12.25
C GLU A 185 -0.14 -8.31 -13.56
N GLU A 186 -1.31 -7.97 -14.10
CA GLU A 186 -1.44 -7.19 -15.32
C GLU A 186 -0.89 -5.76 -15.18
N ILE A 187 -1.22 -5.05 -14.09
CA ILE A 187 -0.66 -3.72 -13.81
C ILE A 187 0.86 -3.80 -13.73
N ARG A 188 1.39 -4.82 -13.04
CA ARG A 188 2.84 -5.03 -12.95
C ARG A 188 3.47 -5.34 -14.30
N ARG A 189 2.84 -6.17 -15.13
CA ARG A 189 3.29 -6.48 -16.49
C ARG A 189 3.35 -5.21 -17.36
N ILE A 190 2.26 -4.45 -17.40
CA ILE A 190 2.17 -3.21 -18.17
C ILE A 190 3.26 -2.23 -17.76
N GLN A 191 3.46 -2.04 -16.46
CA GLN A 191 4.49 -1.14 -15.94
C GLN A 191 5.90 -1.59 -16.35
N ARG A 192 6.22 -2.89 -16.32
CA ARG A 192 7.51 -3.44 -16.75
C ARG A 192 7.74 -3.27 -18.25
N GLU A 193 6.71 -3.47 -19.07
CA GLU A 193 6.79 -3.31 -20.53
C GLU A 193 6.96 -1.85 -20.94
N THR A 194 6.21 -0.96 -20.32
CA THR A 194 6.22 0.47 -20.64
C THR A 194 7.32 1.25 -19.95
N LYS A 195 7.84 0.74 -18.81
CA LYS A 195 8.77 1.42 -17.91
C LYS A 195 8.29 2.82 -17.48
N VAL A 196 6.98 3.06 -17.51
CA VAL A 196 6.41 4.32 -17.04
C VAL A 196 6.46 4.35 -15.51
N THR A 197 6.88 5.47 -14.95
CA THR A 197 6.81 5.69 -13.49
C THR A 197 5.35 5.65 -13.07
N THR A 198 5.01 4.73 -12.19
CA THR A 198 3.62 4.46 -11.81
C THR A 198 3.44 4.66 -10.31
N ILE A 199 2.42 5.41 -9.94
CA ILE A 199 2.02 5.60 -8.54
C ILE A 199 0.59 5.12 -8.41
N PHE A 200 0.35 4.19 -7.49
CA PHE A 200 -1.00 3.75 -7.21
C PHE A 200 -1.35 3.88 -5.74
N VAL A 201 -2.63 4.13 -5.49
CA VAL A 201 -3.20 4.24 -4.16
C VAL A 201 -3.95 2.97 -3.84
N THR A 202 -3.76 2.43 -2.65
CA THR A 202 -4.55 1.33 -2.13
C THR A 202 -4.67 1.40 -0.61
N HIS A 203 -5.70 0.78 -0.06
CA HIS A 203 -5.81 0.48 1.37
C HIS A 203 -5.50 -1.00 1.66
N ASP A 204 -5.31 -1.81 0.62
CA ASP A 204 -4.99 -3.23 0.72
C ASP A 204 -3.46 -3.43 0.72
N GLN A 205 -2.95 -3.94 1.84
CA GLN A 205 -1.52 -4.19 2.02
C GLN A 205 -0.99 -5.30 1.10
N GLU A 206 -1.79 -6.33 0.79
CA GLU A 206 -1.37 -7.40 -0.10
C GLU A 206 -1.15 -6.90 -1.53
N GLU A 207 -2.00 -5.95 -1.96
CA GLU A 207 -1.83 -5.28 -3.24
C GLU A 207 -0.50 -4.54 -3.27
N ALA A 208 -0.28 -3.64 -2.30
CA ALA A 208 0.94 -2.84 -2.24
C ALA A 208 2.19 -3.70 -2.14
N MET A 209 2.18 -4.69 -1.25
CA MET A 209 3.36 -5.54 -1.01
C MET A 209 3.70 -6.45 -2.19
N SER A 210 2.70 -6.88 -2.98
CA SER A 210 2.93 -7.86 -4.05
C SER A 210 3.47 -7.26 -5.35
N ILE A 211 3.11 -6.03 -5.69
CA ILE A 211 3.46 -5.46 -7.00
C ILE A 211 4.39 -4.25 -6.95
N SER A 212 4.52 -3.57 -5.81
CA SER A 212 5.32 -2.36 -5.71
C SER A 212 6.82 -2.64 -5.68
N ASP A 213 7.61 -1.74 -6.26
CA ASP A 213 9.04 -1.65 -6.03
C ASP A 213 9.33 -0.96 -4.70
N LEU A 214 8.54 0.07 -4.39
CA LEU A 214 8.57 0.83 -3.13
C LEU A 214 7.15 1.03 -2.61
N ILE A 215 6.99 1.02 -1.29
CA ILE A 215 5.76 1.42 -0.62
C ILE A 215 6.00 2.65 0.25
N VAL A 216 4.97 3.48 0.34
CA VAL A 216 4.90 4.63 1.22
C VAL A 216 3.77 4.41 2.21
N VAL A 217 4.08 4.19 3.47
CA VAL A 217 3.08 4.02 4.52
C VAL A 217 2.70 5.37 5.09
N MET A 218 1.41 5.72 4.99
CA MET A 218 0.86 7.00 5.40
C MET A 218 -0.18 6.86 6.52
N LYS A 219 -0.19 7.82 7.44
CA LYS A 219 -1.22 7.98 8.48
C LYS A 219 -1.42 9.46 8.77
N ASP A 220 -2.68 9.89 8.89
CA ASP A 220 -3.05 11.25 9.29
C ASP A 220 -2.31 12.38 8.51
N GLY A 221 -2.19 12.20 7.20
CA GLY A 221 -1.50 13.13 6.31
C GLY A 221 0.03 13.02 6.30
N LYS A 222 0.63 12.20 7.15
CA LYS A 222 2.08 12.07 7.30
C LYS A 222 2.60 10.76 6.72
N VAL A 223 3.82 10.81 6.22
CA VAL A 223 4.58 9.63 5.84
C VAL A 223 5.27 9.07 7.08
N HIS A 224 5.03 7.80 7.36
CA HIS A 224 5.68 7.07 8.45
C HIS A 224 6.91 6.31 8.01
N GLN A 225 6.83 5.62 6.86
CA GLN A 225 7.96 4.87 6.32
C GLN A 225 7.89 4.74 4.81
N ILE A 226 9.06 4.76 4.16
CA ILE A 226 9.24 4.48 2.73
C ILE A 226 10.31 3.40 2.61
N GLY A 227 10.09 2.42 1.73
CA GLY A 227 11.06 1.37 1.45
C GLY A 227 10.52 0.28 0.55
N LYS A 228 11.34 -0.74 0.30
CA LYS A 228 10.87 -1.95 -0.37
C LYS A 228 9.86 -2.67 0.53
N PRO A 229 8.82 -3.29 -0.04
CA PRO A 229 7.76 -3.92 0.75
C PRO A 229 8.27 -4.83 1.87
N GLN A 230 9.17 -5.77 1.55
CA GLN A 230 9.71 -6.70 2.52
C GLN A 230 10.57 -6.01 3.59
N GLU A 231 11.35 -4.98 3.21
CA GLU A 231 12.17 -4.23 4.17
C GLU A 231 11.31 -3.47 5.19
N VAL A 232 10.19 -2.88 4.73
CA VAL A 232 9.24 -2.19 5.61
C VAL A 232 8.53 -3.17 6.55
N TYR A 233 8.17 -4.36 6.06
CA TYR A 233 7.58 -5.43 6.87
C TYR A 233 8.53 -5.95 7.93
N ASP A 234 9.79 -6.23 7.57
CA ASP A 234 10.80 -6.81 8.46
C ASP A 234 11.45 -5.77 9.38
N ASN A 235 11.43 -4.48 9.00
CA ASN A 235 12.05 -3.41 9.76
C ASN A 235 11.11 -2.20 9.94
N PRO A 236 9.96 -2.39 10.62
CA PRO A 236 9.05 -1.28 10.89
C PRO A 236 9.72 -0.25 11.81
N VAL A 237 9.60 1.04 11.47
CA VAL A 237 10.21 2.13 12.24
C VAL A 237 9.43 2.50 13.50
N ASN A 238 8.16 2.13 13.58
CA ASN A 238 7.31 2.38 14.74
C ASN A 238 6.18 1.33 14.86
N LEU A 239 5.48 1.36 15.98
CA LEU A 239 4.41 0.41 16.30
C LEU A 239 3.25 0.50 15.30
N PHE A 240 2.93 1.70 14.79
CA PHE A 240 1.88 1.86 13.79
C PHE A 240 2.20 1.07 12.52
N VAL A 241 3.41 1.24 11.94
CA VAL A 241 3.82 0.50 10.73
C VAL A 241 3.82 -1.00 10.98
N ALA A 242 4.29 -1.44 12.17
CA ALA A 242 4.30 -2.83 12.57
C ALA A 242 2.88 -3.43 12.62
N LYS A 243 1.92 -2.72 13.24
CA LYS A 243 0.51 -3.13 13.35
C LYS A 243 -0.22 -3.08 12.00
N PHE A 244 0.14 -2.13 11.15
CA PHE A 244 -0.55 -1.88 9.90
C PHE A 244 -0.21 -2.91 8.81
N LEU A 245 1.01 -3.48 8.82
CA LEU A 245 1.47 -4.45 7.83
C LEU A 245 1.46 -5.88 8.37
N GLY A 246 0.87 -6.79 7.60
CA GLY A 246 0.80 -8.23 7.87
C GLY A 246 -0.63 -8.71 8.12
N THR A 247 -0.96 -9.89 7.55
CA THR A 247 -2.23 -10.60 7.73
C THR A 247 -1.92 -12.05 8.11
N PRO A 248 -2.20 -12.46 9.36
CA PRO A 248 -2.68 -11.68 10.50
C PRO A 248 -1.72 -10.56 10.94
N PRO A 249 -2.23 -9.55 11.69
CA PRO A 249 -1.38 -8.47 12.18
C PRO A 249 -0.38 -8.98 13.23
N ILE A 250 0.64 -8.17 13.50
CA ILE A 250 1.60 -8.43 14.58
C ILE A 250 0.90 -8.55 15.93
N ASN A 251 1.31 -9.50 16.76
CA ASN A 251 0.84 -9.63 18.12
C ASN A 251 1.61 -8.66 19.03
N VAL A 252 0.92 -7.82 19.77
CA VAL A 252 1.52 -6.77 20.59
C VAL A 252 1.24 -7.04 22.06
N PHE A 253 2.31 -7.04 22.85
CA PHE A 253 2.27 -7.27 24.28
C PHE A 253 2.79 -6.04 25.02
N LYS A 254 2.19 -5.73 26.18
CA LYS A 254 2.80 -4.85 27.15
C LYS A 254 3.96 -5.60 27.81
N GLY A 255 5.15 -5.05 27.72
CA GLY A 255 6.37 -5.66 28.23
C GLY A 255 7.27 -4.64 28.89
N ARG A 256 8.43 -5.11 29.31
CA ARG A 256 9.47 -4.27 29.90
C ARG A 256 10.86 -4.79 29.50
N VAL A 257 11.81 -3.90 29.38
CA VAL A 257 13.24 -4.23 29.38
C VAL A 257 13.75 -4.06 30.80
N LYS A 258 14.43 -5.08 31.31
CA LYS A 258 15.07 -5.04 32.64
C LYS A 258 16.32 -5.91 32.63
N ASN A 259 17.45 -5.34 33.10
CA ASN A 259 18.74 -6.04 33.15
C ASN A 259 19.09 -6.68 31.79
N HIS A 260 18.97 -5.94 30.69
CA HIS A 260 19.25 -6.40 29.31
C HIS A 260 18.40 -7.62 28.86
N MET A 261 17.22 -7.80 29.44
CA MET A 261 16.26 -8.84 29.02
C MET A 261 14.90 -8.22 28.73
N ILE A 262 14.23 -8.72 27.69
CA ILE A 262 12.84 -8.37 27.35
C ILE A 262 11.90 -9.32 28.09
N TYR A 263 10.93 -8.74 28.80
CA TYR A 263 9.91 -9.46 29.54
C TYR A 263 8.51 -9.23 28.97
N ILE A 264 7.72 -10.30 28.91
CA ILE A 264 6.25 -10.26 28.74
C ILE A 264 5.66 -10.88 30.00
N GLY A 265 4.92 -10.08 30.79
CA GLY A 265 4.56 -10.49 32.15
C GLY A 265 5.82 -10.77 32.96
N ASP A 266 5.92 -11.98 33.52
CA ASP A 266 7.10 -12.43 34.28
C ASP A 266 8.08 -13.27 33.46
N ASN A 267 7.77 -13.51 32.17
CA ASN A 267 8.56 -14.36 31.29
C ASN A 267 9.67 -13.55 30.59
N ALA A 268 10.93 -13.92 30.82
CA ALA A 268 12.09 -13.35 30.10
C ALA A 268 12.22 -14.06 28.74
N ILE A 269 11.90 -13.38 27.64
CA ILE A 269 11.76 -14.01 26.32
C ILE A 269 13.01 -13.88 25.43
N LEU A 270 13.73 -12.75 25.50
CA LEU A 270 14.91 -12.47 24.68
C LEU A 270 15.88 -11.55 25.40
N LYS A 271 17.15 -11.58 24.99
CA LYS A 271 18.17 -10.60 25.39
C LYS A 271 18.02 -9.30 24.63
N ALA A 272 18.28 -8.18 25.29
CA ALA A 272 18.23 -6.82 24.73
C ALA A 272 19.44 -6.00 25.23
N GLU A 273 20.62 -6.38 24.77
CA GLU A 273 21.89 -5.82 25.29
C GLU A 273 22.06 -4.31 25.03
N LYS A 274 21.36 -3.78 24.01
CA LYS A 274 21.49 -2.36 23.60
C LYS A 274 20.28 -1.51 24.02
N ALA A 275 19.26 -2.10 24.62
CA ALA A 275 18.08 -1.37 25.07
C ALA A 275 18.20 -0.99 26.54
N ASP A 276 17.80 0.23 26.87
CA ASP A 276 17.70 0.71 28.24
C ASP A 276 16.51 0.08 28.97
N ASP A 277 16.62 -0.02 30.30
CA ASP A 277 15.53 -0.51 31.14
C ASP A 277 14.32 0.44 31.05
N GLY A 278 13.11 -0.12 30.86
CA GLY A 278 11.89 0.68 30.74
C GLY A 278 10.70 -0.14 30.22
N ASP A 279 9.53 0.49 30.24
CA ASP A 279 8.31 -0.09 29.70
C ASP A 279 8.33 0.00 28.16
N VAL A 280 7.94 -1.10 27.50
CA VAL A 280 7.93 -1.22 26.04
C VAL A 280 6.70 -1.96 25.56
N TYR A 281 6.36 -1.75 24.30
CA TYR A 281 5.52 -2.69 23.56
C TYR A 281 6.42 -3.74 22.89
N VAL A 282 6.09 -5.02 23.08
CA VAL A 282 6.75 -6.14 22.43
C VAL A 282 5.88 -6.65 21.29
N GLY A 283 6.32 -6.47 20.05
CA GLY A 283 5.62 -6.93 18.86
C GLY A 283 6.22 -8.25 18.37
N ILE A 284 5.43 -9.29 18.20
CA ILE A 284 5.87 -10.58 17.65
C ILE A 284 5.03 -10.89 16.40
N ARG A 285 5.70 -11.04 15.24
CA ARG A 285 5.01 -11.46 14.01
C ARG A 285 4.38 -12.85 14.18
N PRO A 286 3.25 -13.16 13.50
CA PRO A 286 2.62 -14.49 13.57
C PRO A 286 3.56 -15.66 13.31
N GLU A 287 4.49 -15.52 12.37
CA GLU A 287 5.52 -16.50 12.02
C GLU A 287 6.74 -16.49 12.96
N GLY A 288 6.72 -15.61 13.96
CA GLY A 288 7.79 -15.46 14.96
C GLY A 288 7.69 -16.44 16.13
N PHE A 289 6.58 -17.15 16.25
CA PHE A 289 6.35 -18.12 17.34
C PHE A 289 6.84 -19.51 16.93
N ILE A 290 7.58 -20.17 17.80
CA ILE A 290 8.05 -21.55 17.65
C ILE A 290 7.49 -22.36 18.82
N PRO A 291 6.53 -23.28 18.59
CA PRO A 291 6.05 -24.16 19.66
C PRO A 291 7.20 -24.99 20.23
N ASP A 292 7.38 -24.95 21.54
CA ASP A 292 8.46 -25.66 22.26
C ASP A 292 8.02 -25.85 23.71
N GLU A 293 8.09 -27.08 24.23
CA GLU A 293 7.71 -27.40 25.61
C GLU A 293 8.54 -26.63 26.66
N ASN A 294 9.78 -26.24 26.30
CA ASN A 294 10.65 -25.42 27.13
C ASN A 294 10.61 -23.94 26.71
N GLY A 295 9.58 -23.53 25.95
CA GLY A 295 9.42 -22.14 25.53
C GLY A 295 9.17 -21.22 26.72
N GLU A 296 9.75 -20.03 26.67
CA GLU A 296 9.67 -19.05 27.75
C GLU A 296 8.30 -18.37 27.84
N LEU A 297 7.60 -18.22 26.70
CA LEU A 297 6.29 -17.58 26.63
C LEU A 297 5.17 -18.63 26.67
N GLU A 298 4.42 -18.66 27.78
CA GLU A 298 3.25 -19.51 27.94
C GLU A 298 1.99 -18.68 27.66
N VAL A 299 1.06 -19.24 26.87
CA VAL A 299 -0.21 -18.60 26.50
C VAL A 299 -1.36 -19.61 26.62
N ASN A 300 -2.58 -19.14 26.87
CA ASN A 300 -3.76 -19.98 26.94
C ASN A 300 -4.22 -20.34 25.53
N LEU A 301 -4.31 -21.62 25.24
CA LEU A 301 -4.77 -22.13 23.93
C LEU A 301 -6.30 -22.00 23.84
N LYS A 302 -6.79 -21.33 22.78
CA LYS A 302 -8.22 -21.24 22.44
C LYS A 302 -8.64 -22.19 21.34
N GLY A 303 -7.77 -22.41 20.34
CA GLY A 303 -8.10 -23.27 19.23
C GLY A 303 -7.04 -23.31 18.15
N LEU A 304 -7.29 -24.14 17.12
CA LEU A 304 -6.45 -24.28 15.95
C LEU A 304 -7.30 -24.04 14.70
N GLU A 305 -6.79 -23.21 13.78
CA GLU A 305 -7.38 -22.99 12.45
C GLU A 305 -6.41 -23.56 11.41
N VAL A 306 -6.77 -24.68 10.80
CA VAL A 306 -5.91 -25.35 9.80
C VAL A 306 -6.28 -24.83 8.40
N MET A 307 -5.31 -24.22 7.71
CA MET A 307 -5.48 -23.68 6.36
C MET A 307 -4.41 -24.21 5.40
N GLY A 308 -4.65 -25.39 4.86
CA GLY A 308 -3.73 -26.02 3.90
C GLY A 308 -2.39 -26.39 4.55
N ARG A 309 -1.32 -25.71 4.15
CA ARG A 309 0.06 -25.95 4.66
C ARG A 309 0.35 -25.30 6.01
N ASP A 310 -0.49 -24.38 6.43
CA ASP A 310 -0.28 -23.56 7.63
C ASP A 310 -1.39 -23.84 8.65
N THR A 311 -1.04 -23.82 9.93
CA THR A 311 -1.97 -23.85 11.06
C THR A 311 -1.81 -22.56 11.84
N THR A 312 -2.91 -21.88 12.08
CA THR A 312 -2.95 -20.74 13.01
C THR A 312 -3.33 -21.25 14.39
N ILE A 313 -2.45 -21.06 15.36
CA ILE A 313 -2.73 -21.28 16.77
C ILE A 313 -3.38 -20.02 17.30
N VAL A 314 -4.63 -20.13 17.75
CA VAL A 314 -5.37 -19.02 18.39
C VAL A 314 -5.24 -19.18 19.89
N SER A 315 -4.74 -18.14 20.56
CA SER A 315 -4.47 -18.16 21.98
C SER A 315 -4.70 -16.79 22.60
N ASP A 316 -4.58 -16.64 23.91
CA ASP A 316 -4.57 -15.37 24.61
C ASP A 316 -3.51 -15.30 25.72
N HIS A 317 -3.22 -14.07 26.13
CA HIS A 317 -2.33 -13.76 27.23
C HIS A 317 -2.73 -12.41 27.82
N GLU A 318 -2.71 -12.26 29.15
CA GLU A 318 -3.14 -11.05 29.86
C GLU A 318 -2.40 -9.77 29.46
N SER A 319 -1.11 -9.88 29.11
CA SER A 319 -0.31 -8.76 28.63
C SER A 319 -0.51 -8.41 27.16
N CYS A 320 -1.30 -9.19 26.39
CA CYS A 320 -1.52 -8.94 24.97
C CYS A 320 -2.57 -7.85 24.76
N GLU A 321 -2.27 -6.87 23.91
CA GLU A 321 -3.24 -5.84 23.53
C GLU A 321 -4.27 -6.35 22.51
N ASN A 322 -3.91 -7.35 21.72
CA ASN A 322 -4.82 -7.99 20.78
C ASN A 322 -5.82 -8.86 21.54
N VAL A 323 -7.07 -8.91 21.10
CA VAL A 323 -8.11 -9.80 21.68
C VAL A 323 -7.68 -11.27 21.61
N GLU A 324 -6.94 -11.64 20.56
CA GLU A 324 -6.39 -12.97 20.33
C GLU A 324 -4.97 -12.86 19.80
N ILE A 325 -4.12 -13.77 20.24
CA ILE A 325 -2.80 -14.01 19.67
C ILE A 325 -2.98 -15.00 18.53
N ARG A 326 -2.44 -14.67 17.36
CA ARG A 326 -2.45 -15.54 16.18
C ARG A 326 -1.01 -15.90 15.81
N SER A 327 -0.66 -17.17 15.98
CA SER A 327 0.67 -17.69 15.67
C SER A 327 0.57 -18.64 14.48
N ILE A 328 1.39 -18.45 13.46
CA ILE A 328 1.39 -19.29 12.25
C ILE A 328 2.53 -20.29 12.34
N VAL A 329 2.18 -21.57 12.25
CA VAL A 329 3.11 -22.70 12.25
C VAL A 329 2.81 -23.64 11.07
N SER A 330 3.74 -24.54 10.75
CA SER A 330 3.48 -25.59 9.75
C SER A 330 2.35 -26.49 10.20
N ALA A 331 1.47 -26.93 9.29
CA ALA A 331 0.41 -27.89 9.57
C ALA A 331 0.95 -29.27 10.03
N GLU A 332 2.24 -29.54 9.81
CA GLU A 332 2.90 -30.74 10.31
C GLU A 332 3.24 -30.68 11.80
N THR A 333 3.20 -29.47 12.40
CA THR A 333 3.50 -29.25 13.82
C THR A 333 2.36 -29.79 14.67
N LYS A 334 2.68 -30.79 15.52
CA LYS A 334 1.71 -31.36 16.45
C LYS A 334 1.56 -30.43 17.66
N ILE A 335 0.34 -30.02 17.93
CA ILE A 335 -0.03 -29.21 19.11
C ILE A 335 -0.97 -30.04 19.98
N ASP A 336 -0.62 -30.20 21.26
CA ASP A 336 -1.51 -30.84 22.22
C ASP A 336 -2.65 -29.89 22.59
N THR A 337 -3.82 -30.14 22.05
CA THR A 337 -5.03 -29.34 22.35
C THR A 337 -5.64 -29.66 23.71
N GLY A 338 -5.25 -30.76 24.35
CA GLY A 338 -5.76 -31.15 25.69
C GLY A 338 -5.07 -30.41 26.84
N ALA A 339 -3.91 -29.82 26.63
CA ALA A 339 -3.13 -29.16 27.67
C ALA A 339 -3.71 -27.81 28.14
N GLY A 340 -4.61 -27.20 27.36
CA GLY A 340 -5.19 -25.89 27.66
C GLY A 340 -4.22 -24.68 27.52
N THR A 341 -2.92 -24.95 27.48
CA THR A 341 -1.85 -23.93 27.27
C THR A 341 -0.88 -24.41 26.19
N VAL A 342 -0.16 -23.49 25.59
CA VAL A 342 0.93 -23.75 24.68
C VAL A 342 2.12 -22.85 25.01
N ARG A 343 3.33 -23.40 24.92
CA ARG A 343 4.57 -22.66 25.14
C ARG A 343 5.29 -22.37 23.83
N PHE A 344 5.87 -21.17 23.75
CA PHE A 344 6.60 -20.71 22.59
C PHE A 344 7.99 -20.21 22.95
N LYS A 345 8.97 -20.57 22.14
CA LYS A 345 10.15 -19.74 21.88
C LYS A 345 9.82 -18.69 20.84
N VAL A 346 10.46 -17.54 20.92
CA VAL A 346 10.23 -16.47 19.94
C VAL A 346 11.47 -16.25 19.08
N LYS A 347 11.25 -16.00 17.77
CA LYS A 347 12.34 -15.69 16.83
C LYS A 347 12.82 -14.25 17.05
N PRO A 348 14.11 -13.98 17.36
CA PRO A 348 14.61 -12.63 17.52
C PRO A 348 14.37 -11.75 16.28
N ALA A 349 14.58 -12.30 15.07
CA ALA A 349 14.38 -11.59 13.82
C ALA A 349 12.90 -11.20 13.52
N LYS A 350 11.92 -11.73 14.26
CA LYS A 350 10.48 -11.47 14.11
C LYS A 350 9.86 -10.91 15.38
N THR A 351 10.71 -10.50 16.31
CA THR A 351 10.31 -9.84 17.56
C THR A 351 10.87 -8.41 17.57
N TYR A 352 10.07 -7.45 17.92
CA TYR A 352 10.39 -6.03 17.91
C TYR A 352 9.99 -5.40 19.22
N ILE A 353 10.74 -4.40 19.67
CA ILE A 353 10.34 -3.58 20.82
C ILE A 353 10.15 -2.12 20.39
N PHE A 354 9.16 -1.49 20.98
CA PHE A 354 8.79 -0.11 20.74
C PHE A 354 8.67 0.61 22.08
N ASP A 355 9.10 1.86 22.14
CA ASP A 355 8.95 2.70 23.32
C ASP A 355 7.46 2.86 23.69
N ALA A 356 7.12 2.71 24.96
CA ALA A 356 5.72 2.75 25.40
C ALA A 356 5.08 4.14 25.30
N GLY A 357 5.88 5.22 25.25
CA GLY A 357 5.40 6.60 25.16
C GLY A 357 5.37 7.15 23.75
N THR A 358 6.43 6.92 22.95
CA THR A 358 6.56 7.46 21.59
C THR A 358 6.10 6.49 20.51
N GLU A 359 6.00 5.21 20.81
CA GLU A 359 5.76 4.10 19.87
C GLU A 359 6.89 3.93 18.83
N ASP A 360 8.01 4.61 18.96
CA ASP A 360 9.16 4.45 18.08
C ASP A 360 9.89 3.14 18.35
N ARG A 361 10.50 2.58 17.33
CA ARG A 361 11.24 1.31 17.45
C ARG A 361 12.51 1.49 18.25
N ILE A 362 12.73 0.58 19.20
CA ILE A 362 13.99 0.41 19.93
C ILE A 362 14.75 -0.78 19.31
N TYR A 363 16.01 -0.59 18.97
CA TYR A 363 16.89 -1.65 18.46
C TYR A 363 17.69 -2.26 19.61
N TYR A 364 17.74 -3.60 19.69
CA TYR A 364 18.33 -4.35 20.80
C TYR A 364 19.31 -5.46 20.36
#